data_06857b873ef7eaafbdbb7bbc108429fb
#
_entry.id   06857b873ef7eaafbdbb7bbc108429fb
#
_cell.length_a   1.000
_cell.length_b   1.000
_cell.length_c   1.000
_cell.angle_alpha   90.00
_cell.angle_beta   90.00
_cell.angle_gamma   90.00
#
_symmetry.space_group_name_H-M   'P 1'
#
loop_
_entity.id
_entity.type
_entity.pdbx_description
1 polymer ?
#
loop_
_entity_poly.entity_id
_entity_poly.type
_entity_poly.pdbx_seq_one_letter_code
_entity_poly.pdbx_strand_id
1 'polypeptide(L)'
;MDPTDCEMPGRSLTHPPAHPADSLFEGCSWFYALCREYLFRDHTQEIARALFSADGPAPGTHVLELGCGPGFYACRLSQQYPQIRATGVDLSERLIARAKSRAARRSLENCTFAHGDVHALSDPSNSIDAIVVSRLFLIVQNRKAVLNEIFRVLKPGGRCFIAEPTSGFRTRIPLTCMWLLSKLTSSPAGKYREPRQAGVMSAPDFSALIHSQPWSVVVLQYDGWYQYAVCEKPAATSPTAIPEEQPVDWSTV
;
A
#
# COMPACT_ATOMS: atom_id res chain seq x y z
N MET A 1 22.76 -23.91 -53.25
CA MET A 1 23.81 -23.48 -52.35
C MET A 1 23.23 -22.36 -51.51
N ASP A 2 22.83 -22.73 -50.33
CA ASP A 2 22.17 -21.92 -49.33
C ASP A 2 23.22 -21.27 -48.44
N PRO A 3 23.09 -20.01 -48.08
CA PRO A 3 23.76 -19.49 -46.93
C PRO A 3 22.73 -19.20 -45.83
N THR A 4 22.76 -20.06 -44.87
CA THR A 4 22.24 -20.08 -43.54
C THR A 4 22.08 -18.70 -42.86
N ASP A 5 20.84 -18.41 -42.50
CA ASP A 5 20.42 -17.45 -41.53
C ASP A 5 20.99 -17.78 -40.14
N CYS A 6 21.75 -16.86 -39.60
CA CYS A 6 22.27 -16.90 -38.24
C CYS A 6 21.45 -15.94 -37.38
N GLU A 7 20.29 -16.41 -36.93
CA GLU A 7 19.51 -15.70 -35.87
C GLU A 7 20.27 -15.78 -34.56
N MET A 8 20.74 -14.62 -34.11
CA MET A 8 21.25 -14.45 -32.73
C MET A 8 20.08 -14.32 -31.75
N PRO A 9 19.96 -15.19 -30.76
CA PRO A 9 18.93 -15.06 -29.77
C PRO A 9 19.21 -13.82 -28.87
N GLY A 10 18.24 -12.89 -28.88
CA GLY A 10 18.23 -11.71 -28.03
C GLY A 10 18.37 -12.11 -26.55
N ARG A 11 19.49 -11.73 -25.94
CA ARG A 11 19.68 -11.81 -24.49
C ARG A 11 18.70 -10.85 -23.82
N SER A 12 17.59 -11.38 -23.38
CA SER A 12 16.76 -10.75 -22.35
C SER A 12 17.61 -10.59 -21.08
N LEU A 13 18.03 -9.35 -20.79
CA LEU A 13 18.65 -8.98 -19.52
C LEU A 13 17.57 -8.94 -18.43
N THR A 14 17.07 -10.12 -18.05
CA THR A 14 16.33 -10.25 -16.81
C THR A 14 17.33 -10.07 -15.65
N HIS A 15 17.38 -8.87 -15.08
CA HIS A 15 18.09 -8.69 -13.82
C HIS A 15 17.39 -9.55 -12.77
N PRO A 16 18.14 -10.37 -12.01
CA PRO A 16 17.56 -11.13 -10.91
C PRO A 16 16.92 -10.12 -9.92
N PRO A 17 15.78 -10.47 -9.31
CA PRO A 17 15.17 -9.63 -8.28
C PRO A 17 16.21 -9.37 -7.18
N ALA A 18 16.32 -8.11 -6.73
CA ALA A 18 17.22 -7.76 -5.64
C ALA A 18 16.85 -8.57 -4.40
N HIS A 19 17.80 -9.28 -3.80
CA HIS A 19 17.58 -10.03 -2.58
C HIS A 19 17.11 -9.07 -1.47
N PRO A 20 16.03 -9.41 -0.73
CA PRO A 20 15.52 -8.57 0.37
C PRO A 20 16.58 -8.21 1.42
N ALA A 21 17.57 -9.08 1.61
CA ALA A 21 18.69 -8.88 2.55
C ALA A 21 19.56 -7.64 2.26
N ASP A 22 19.48 -7.05 1.07
CA ASP A 22 20.30 -5.89 0.66
C ASP A 22 19.59 -4.53 0.87
N SER A 23 18.40 -4.53 1.46
CA SER A 23 17.63 -3.31 1.70
C SER A 23 18.13 -2.55 2.94
N LEU A 24 18.21 -1.20 2.85
CA LEU A 24 18.46 -0.32 3.99
C LEU A 24 17.44 -0.56 5.13
N PHE A 25 16.21 -0.90 4.79
CA PHE A 25 15.16 -1.20 5.75
C PHE A 25 15.44 -2.48 6.54
N GLU A 26 16.11 -3.47 5.94
CA GLU A 26 16.58 -4.65 6.65
C GLU A 26 17.75 -4.31 7.58
N GLY A 27 18.77 -3.58 7.10
CA GLY A 27 19.95 -3.22 7.89
C GLY A 27 19.66 -2.29 9.07
N CYS A 28 18.84 -1.27 8.85
CA CYS A 28 18.56 -0.19 9.82
C CYS A 28 17.09 -0.14 10.25
N SER A 29 16.40 -1.27 10.31
CA SER A 29 14.97 -1.37 10.65
C SER A 29 14.61 -0.70 11.98
N TRP A 30 15.51 -0.73 12.97
CA TRP A 30 15.31 -0.07 14.26
C TRP A 30 15.28 1.46 14.15
N PHE A 31 16.16 2.03 13.32
CA PHE A 31 16.21 3.48 13.12
C PHE A 31 14.99 3.96 12.31
N TYR A 32 14.60 3.21 11.29
CA TYR A 32 13.36 3.50 10.56
C TYR A 32 12.13 3.47 11.48
N ALA A 33 12.05 2.46 12.37
CA ALA A 33 10.96 2.37 13.34
C ALA A 33 10.95 3.58 14.30
N LEU A 34 12.13 4.08 14.72
CA LEU A 34 12.26 5.29 15.53
C LEU A 34 11.78 6.53 14.75
N CYS A 35 12.24 6.69 13.51
CA CYS A 35 11.80 7.79 12.65
C CYS A 35 10.28 7.77 12.44
N ARG A 36 9.71 6.57 12.25
CA ARG A 36 8.26 6.41 12.06
C ARG A 36 7.48 6.83 13.29
N GLU A 37 7.98 6.54 14.48
CA GLU A 37 7.30 6.86 15.74
C GLU A 37 7.37 8.35 16.07
N TYR A 38 8.52 9.00 15.87
CA TYR A 38 8.81 10.31 16.42
C TYR A 38 8.99 11.45 15.40
N LEU A 39 9.33 11.12 14.14
CA LEU A 39 9.64 12.15 13.15
C LEU A 39 8.57 12.27 12.05
N PHE A 40 7.82 11.19 11.78
CA PHE A 40 6.80 11.23 10.75
C PHE A 40 5.44 11.59 11.34
N ARG A 41 4.68 12.37 10.57
CA ARG A 41 3.33 12.76 10.97
C ARG A 41 2.45 11.52 11.17
N ASP A 42 1.66 11.57 12.22
CA ASP A 42 0.62 10.59 12.51
C ASP A 42 -0.69 11.01 11.81
N HIS A 43 -1.15 10.18 10.90
CA HIS A 43 -2.39 10.38 10.15
C HIS A 43 -3.55 9.49 10.67
N THR A 44 -3.44 8.91 11.87
CA THR A 44 -4.44 7.95 12.37
C THR A 44 -5.86 8.53 12.37
N GLN A 45 -6.01 9.80 12.75
CA GLN A 45 -7.33 10.44 12.79
C GLN A 45 -7.87 10.74 11.39
N GLU A 46 -7.01 11.21 10.48
CA GLU A 46 -7.35 11.44 9.07
C GLU A 46 -7.76 10.13 8.39
N ILE A 47 -7.01 9.05 8.64
CA ILE A 47 -7.33 7.70 8.15
C ILE A 47 -8.70 7.24 8.66
N ALA A 48 -8.95 7.36 9.97
CA ALA A 48 -10.21 6.94 10.55
C ALA A 48 -11.41 7.69 9.95
N ARG A 49 -11.30 9.02 9.81
CA ARG A 49 -12.36 9.85 9.20
C ARG A 49 -12.58 9.55 7.72
N ALA A 50 -11.52 9.21 6.99
CA ALA A 50 -11.59 8.91 5.57
C ALA A 50 -12.20 7.54 5.27
N LEU A 51 -11.86 6.55 6.09
CA LEU A 51 -12.21 5.15 5.83
C LEU A 51 -13.51 4.70 6.50
N PHE A 52 -13.89 5.33 7.61
CA PHE A 52 -15.05 4.90 8.39
C PHE A 52 -16.15 5.95 8.40
N SER A 53 -17.36 5.53 8.66
CA SER A 53 -18.50 6.43 8.90
C SER A 53 -18.36 7.17 10.25
N ALA A 54 -19.23 8.15 10.50
CA ALA A 54 -19.26 8.87 11.77
C ALA A 54 -19.50 7.95 12.98
N ASP A 55 -20.23 6.86 12.78
CA ASP A 55 -20.51 5.85 13.80
C ASP A 55 -19.35 4.86 14.01
N GLY A 56 -18.25 5.04 13.25
CA GLY A 56 -17.08 4.16 13.27
C GLY A 56 -17.18 2.98 12.30
N PRO A 57 -16.20 2.06 12.34
CA PRO A 57 -16.20 0.86 11.50
C PRO A 57 -17.20 -0.19 11.99
N ALA A 58 -17.84 -0.88 11.06
CA ALA A 58 -18.67 -2.04 11.38
C ALA A 58 -17.84 -3.18 12.00
N PRO A 59 -18.44 -4.02 12.87
CA PRO A 59 -17.75 -5.19 13.40
C PRO A 59 -17.26 -6.11 12.29
N GLY A 60 -16.01 -6.57 12.42
CA GLY A 60 -15.36 -7.43 11.43
C GLY A 60 -14.81 -6.70 10.20
N THR A 61 -14.90 -5.36 10.11
CA THR A 61 -14.25 -4.58 9.04
C THR A 61 -12.80 -4.96 8.91
N HIS A 62 -12.39 -5.39 7.73
CA HIS A 62 -11.00 -5.75 7.42
C HIS A 62 -10.23 -4.56 6.87
N VAL A 63 -9.25 -4.11 7.62
CA VAL A 63 -8.33 -3.02 7.24
C VAL A 63 -6.98 -3.60 6.85
N LEU A 64 -6.47 -3.27 5.67
CA LEU A 64 -5.17 -3.70 5.17
C LEU A 64 -4.21 -2.50 5.08
N GLU A 65 -3.08 -2.54 5.80
CA GLU A 65 -1.99 -1.55 5.67
C GLU A 65 -0.92 -2.09 4.73
N LEU A 66 -0.69 -1.41 3.60
CA LEU A 66 0.34 -1.76 2.62
C LEU A 66 1.64 -1.00 2.89
N GLY A 67 2.78 -1.72 2.89
CA GLY A 67 4.06 -1.17 3.32
C GLY A 67 4.01 -0.78 4.80
N CYS A 68 3.48 -1.67 5.64
CA CYS A 68 3.16 -1.36 7.04
C CYS A 68 4.40 -1.05 7.89
N GLY A 69 5.61 -1.38 7.41
CA GLY A 69 6.83 -1.20 8.16
C GLY A 69 6.74 -1.83 9.56
N PRO A 70 7.00 -1.06 10.64
CA PRO A 70 6.89 -1.55 12.02
C PRO A 70 5.45 -1.60 12.54
N GLY A 71 4.42 -1.62 11.68
CA GLY A 71 3.00 -1.79 12.02
C GLY A 71 2.40 -0.59 12.76
N PHE A 72 2.66 0.62 12.29
CA PHE A 72 2.24 1.83 13.01
C PHE A 72 0.73 2.05 12.96
N TYR A 73 0.13 2.10 11.77
CA TYR A 73 -1.30 2.37 11.62
C TYR A 73 -2.16 1.17 11.95
N ALA A 74 -1.76 -0.05 11.51
CA ALA A 74 -2.50 -1.25 11.84
C ALA A 74 -2.65 -1.43 13.36
N CYS A 75 -1.58 -1.25 14.14
CA CYS A 75 -1.67 -1.31 15.60
C CYS A 75 -2.51 -0.19 16.21
N ARG A 76 -2.43 1.04 15.70
CA ARG A 76 -3.20 2.17 16.24
C ARG A 76 -4.69 2.03 15.94
N LEU A 77 -5.04 1.66 14.73
CA LEU A 77 -6.43 1.42 14.34
C LEU A 77 -7.03 0.25 15.09
N SER A 78 -6.28 -0.86 15.26
CA SER A 78 -6.71 -2.00 16.07
C SER A 78 -6.93 -1.67 17.54
N GLN A 79 -6.10 -0.80 18.10
CA GLN A 79 -6.25 -0.34 19.48
C GLN A 79 -7.45 0.60 19.65
N GLN A 80 -7.67 1.50 18.67
CA GLN A 80 -8.78 2.46 18.69
C GLN A 80 -10.13 1.79 18.40
N TYR A 81 -10.12 0.75 17.56
CA TYR A 81 -11.32 0.04 17.10
C TYR A 81 -11.16 -1.47 17.30
N PRO A 82 -11.42 -2.00 18.52
CA PRO A 82 -11.25 -3.44 18.79
C PRO A 82 -12.08 -4.37 17.92
N GLN A 83 -13.18 -3.86 17.34
CA GLN A 83 -14.09 -4.61 16.48
C GLN A 83 -13.56 -4.84 15.05
N ILE A 84 -12.50 -4.17 14.60
CA ILE A 84 -11.93 -4.39 13.26
C ILE A 84 -10.94 -5.56 13.29
N ARG A 85 -10.61 -6.06 12.11
CA ARG A 85 -9.46 -6.92 11.84
C ARG A 85 -8.46 -6.14 11.02
N ALA A 86 -7.28 -5.85 11.56
CA ALA A 86 -6.22 -5.18 10.83
C ALA A 86 -5.14 -6.17 10.39
N THR A 87 -4.70 -6.04 9.15
CA THR A 87 -3.57 -6.79 8.60
C THR A 87 -2.55 -5.82 8.03
N GLY A 88 -1.27 -6.00 8.33
CA GLY A 88 -0.19 -5.24 7.72
C GLY A 88 0.67 -6.12 6.83
N VAL A 89 1.03 -5.64 5.64
CA VAL A 89 1.92 -6.33 4.69
C VAL A 89 3.14 -5.47 4.41
N ASP A 90 4.33 -6.07 4.48
CA ASP A 90 5.60 -5.41 4.14
C ASP A 90 6.60 -6.42 3.56
N LEU A 91 7.50 -5.95 2.71
CA LEU A 91 8.55 -6.79 2.10
C LEU A 91 9.74 -7.05 3.06
N SER A 92 9.88 -6.27 4.13
CA SER A 92 10.95 -6.40 5.11
C SER A 92 10.55 -7.36 6.24
N GLU A 93 11.20 -8.52 6.31
CA GLU A 93 10.97 -9.49 7.39
C GLU A 93 11.31 -8.91 8.77
N ARG A 94 12.35 -8.07 8.86
CA ARG A 94 12.74 -7.43 10.13
C ARG A 94 11.72 -6.39 10.59
N LEU A 95 11.13 -5.63 9.67
CA LEU A 95 10.04 -4.71 10.00
C LEU A 95 8.78 -5.48 10.42
N ILE A 96 8.44 -6.56 9.75
CA ILE A 96 7.34 -7.45 10.14
C ILE A 96 7.56 -8.06 11.53
N ALA A 97 8.78 -8.51 11.86
CA ALA A 97 9.09 -8.98 13.21
C ALA A 97 8.88 -7.88 14.27
N ARG A 98 9.24 -6.63 13.96
CA ARG A 98 8.99 -5.48 14.84
C ARG A 98 7.50 -5.17 14.97
N ALA A 99 6.75 -5.25 13.89
CA ALA A 99 5.31 -5.04 13.87
C ALA A 99 4.59 -6.10 14.75
N LYS A 100 4.93 -7.38 14.59
CA LYS A 100 4.43 -8.47 15.44
C LYS A 100 4.76 -8.24 16.93
N SER A 101 6.01 -7.86 17.23
CA SER A 101 6.42 -7.53 18.60
C SER A 101 5.66 -6.31 19.16
N ARG A 102 5.36 -5.30 18.34
CA ARG A 102 4.54 -4.13 18.72
C ARG A 102 3.11 -4.55 19.10
N ALA A 103 2.46 -5.35 18.26
CA ALA A 103 1.11 -5.85 18.52
C ALA A 103 1.06 -6.70 19.80
N ALA A 104 2.02 -7.62 19.98
CA ALA A 104 2.11 -8.45 21.16
C ALA A 104 2.28 -7.63 22.45
N ARG A 105 3.18 -6.62 22.46
CA ARG A 105 3.35 -5.73 23.63
C ARG A 105 2.12 -4.91 23.97
N ARG A 106 1.19 -4.73 23.04
CA ARG A 106 -0.07 -4.00 23.24
C ARG A 106 -1.26 -4.94 23.38
N SER A 107 -1.03 -6.26 23.43
CA SER A 107 -2.09 -7.27 23.52
C SER A 107 -3.16 -7.14 22.45
N LEU A 108 -2.76 -6.82 21.20
CA LEU A 108 -3.69 -6.65 20.08
C LEU A 108 -3.90 -8.00 19.38
N GLU A 109 -5.00 -8.66 19.67
CA GLU A 109 -5.38 -9.95 19.06
C GLU A 109 -6.00 -9.77 17.66
N ASN A 110 -6.54 -8.60 17.39
CA ASN A 110 -7.19 -8.23 16.13
C ASN A 110 -6.22 -7.62 15.09
N CYS A 111 -4.89 -7.72 15.32
CA CYS A 111 -3.87 -7.14 14.48
C CYS A 111 -2.83 -8.18 14.06
N THR A 112 -2.70 -8.44 12.76
CA THR A 112 -1.78 -9.44 12.22
C THR A 112 -0.83 -8.83 11.18
N PHE A 113 0.32 -9.50 10.95
CA PHE A 113 1.34 -9.01 10.01
C PHE A 113 1.90 -10.16 9.18
N ALA A 114 2.03 -9.92 7.88
CA ALA A 114 2.56 -10.88 6.92
C ALA A 114 3.69 -10.26 6.07
N HIS A 115 4.70 -11.07 5.78
CA HIS A 115 5.67 -10.75 4.73
C HIS A 115 4.99 -10.92 3.38
N GLY A 116 5.12 -9.94 2.47
CA GLY A 116 4.52 -10.02 1.14
C GLY A 116 4.89 -8.85 0.24
N ASP A 117 4.73 -9.06 -1.07
CA ASP A 117 4.94 -8.03 -2.08
C ASP A 117 3.62 -7.33 -2.40
N VAL A 118 3.61 -6.01 -2.27
CA VAL A 118 2.44 -5.17 -2.57
C VAL A 118 2.06 -5.14 -4.05
N HIS A 119 2.95 -5.64 -4.94
CA HIS A 119 2.65 -5.81 -6.37
C HIS A 119 1.86 -7.08 -6.69
N ALA A 120 1.78 -8.03 -5.74
CA ALA A 120 1.11 -9.32 -5.90
C ALA A 120 0.56 -9.78 -4.54
N LEU A 121 -0.54 -9.16 -4.09
CA LEU A 121 -1.17 -9.46 -2.81
C LEU A 121 -1.80 -10.85 -2.83
N SER A 122 -1.62 -11.59 -1.74
CA SER A 122 -2.25 -12.91 -1.55
C SER A 122 -3.76 -12.84 -1.29
N ASP A 123 -4.26 -11.65 -0.97
CA ASP A 123 -5.67 -11.43 -0.70
C ASP A 123 -6.52 -11.62 -1.97
N PRO A 124 -7.67 -12.31 -1.86
CA PRO A 124 -8.61 -12.45 -2.97
C PRO A 124 -9.14 -11.10 -3.47
N SER A 125 -9.58 -11.06 -4.72
CA SER A 125 -10.30 -9.88 -5.24
C SER A 125 -11.55 -9.60 -4.40
N ASN A 126 -11.84 -8.32 -4.17
CA ASN A 126 -13.03 -7.88 -3.42
C ASN A 126 -13.14 -8.46 -1.99
N SER A 127 -12.03 -8.56 -1.26
CA SER A 127 -11.99 -9.15 0.08
C SER A 127 -11.72 -8.15 1.22
N ILE A 128 -11.20 -6.97 0.90
CA ILE A 128 -10.77 -5.96 1.87
C ILE A 128 -11.76 -4.79 1.92
N ASP A 129 -12.17 -4.38 3.11
CA ASP A 129 -13.11 -3.28 3.30
C ASP A 129 -12.43 -1.91 3.22
N ALA A 130 -11.23 -1.79 3.78
CA ALA A 130 -10.49 -0.54 3.83
C ALA A 130 -8.98 -0.76 3.67
N ILE A 131 -8.29 0.13 2.92
CA ILE A 131 -6.86 0.05 2.69
C ILE A 131 -6.17 1.34 3.13
N VAL A 132 -5.03 1.19 3.81
CA VAL A 132 -4.14 2.28 4.22
C VAL A 132 -2.81 2.15 3.49
N VAL A 133 -2.41 3.24 2.84
CA VAL A 133 -1.11 3.37 2.18
C VAL A 133 -0.45 4.65 2.67
N SER A 134 0.72 4.55 3.25
CA SER A 134 1.46 5.73 3.69
C SER A 134 2.94 5.62 3.35
N ARG A 135 3.44 6.56 2.54
CA ARG A 135 4.84 6.67 2.15
C ARG A 135 5.36 5.44 1.37
N LEU A 136 4.47 4.67 0.75
CA LEU A 136 4.79 3.48 -0.01
C LEU A 136 5.22 3.83 -1.45
N PHE A 137 4.51 4.74 -2.10
CA PHE A 137 4.81 5.12 -3.48
C PHE A 137 6.14 5.84 -3.66
N LEU A 138 6.78 6.27 -2.58
CA LEU A 138 8.16 6.75 -2.58
C LEU A 138 9.17 5.67 -2.98
N ILE A 139 8.91 4.40 -2.59
CA ILE A 139 9.91 3.31 -2.66
C ILE A 139 9.56 2.25 -3.69
N VAL A 140 8.29 2.13 -4.09
CA VAL A 140 7.87 1.17 -5.12
C VAL A 140 8.19 1.71 -6.53
N GLN A 141 8.67 0.81 -7.40
CA GLN A 141 9.03 1.18 -8.77
C GLN A 141 7.80 1.28 -9.68
N ASN A 142 6.93 0.28 -9.65
CA ASN A 142 5.73 0.21 -10.47
C ASN A 142 4.48 0.59 -9.66
N ARG A 143 4.32 1.89 -9.42
CA ARG A 143 3.20 2.47 -8.65
C ARG A 143 1.83 2.08 -9.19
N LYS A 144 1.72 2.01 -10.53
CA LYS A 144 0.47 1.65 -11.20
C LYS A 144 0.08 0.19 -10.93
N ALA A 145 1.05 -0.73 -10.90
CA ALA A 145 0.78 -2.13 -10.54
C ALA A 145 0.28 -2.25 -9.09
N VAL A 146 0.88 -1.51 -8.16
CA VAL A 146 0.41 -1.47 -6.76
C VAL A 146 -1.01 -0.91 -6.68
N LEU A 147 -1.31 0.17 -7.41
CA LEU A 147 -2.67 0.73 -7.42
C LEU A 147 -3.70 -0.23 -8.05
N ASN A 148 -3.30 -1.02 -9.05
CA ASN A 148 -4.13 -2.08 -9.61
C ASN A 148 -4.45 -3.15 -8.57
N GLU A 149 -3.47 -3.58 -7.78
CA GLU A 149 -3.67 -4.55 -6.69
C GLU A 149 -4.57 -4.00 -5.58
N ILE A 150 -4.39 -2.74 -5.19
CA ILE A 150 -5.30 -2.03 -4.27
C ILE A 150 -6.73 -2.10 -4.78
N PHE A 151 -6.94 -1.71 -6.04
CA PHE A 151 -8.26 -1.74 -6.65
C PHE A 151 -8.84 -3.16 -6.75
N ARG A 152 -7.99 -4.16 -7.06
CA ARG A 152 -8.40 -5.56 -7.16
C ARG A 152 -8.93 -6.11 -5.84
N VAL A 153 -8.16 -5.95 -4.76
CA VAL A 153 -8.50 -6.57 -3.46
C VAL A 153 -9.59 -5.81 -2.71
N LEU A 154 -9.77 -4.51 -2.97
CA LEU A 154 -10.76 -3.69 -2.32
C LEU A 154 -12.17 -4.15 -2.72
N LYS A 155 -13.07 -4.30 -1.76
CA LYS A 155 -14.49 -4.61 -2.00
C LYS A 155 -15.19 -3.49 -2.77
N PRO A 156 -16.25 -3.77 -3.53
CA PRO A 156 -17.16 -2.73 -3.99
C PRO A 156 -17.68 -1.90 -2.81
N GLY A 157 -17.64 -0.56 -2.94
CA GLY A 157 -17.94 0.38 -1.85
C GLY A 157 -16.84 0.52 -0.81
N GLY A 158 -15.75 -0.26 -0.91
CA GLY A 158 -14.60 -0.15 -0.02
C GLY A 158 -13.77 1.10 -0.32
N ARG A 159 -13.02 1.58 0.67
CA ARG A 159 -12.24 2.82 0.59
C ARG A 159 -10.76 2.60 0.78
N CYS A 160 -9.93 3.40 0.11
CA CYS A 160 -8.52 3.48 0.42
C CYS A 160 -8.09 4.91 0.77
N PHE A 161 -7.17 5.02 1.72
CA PHE A 161 -6.48 6.25 2.09
C PHE A 161 -5.02 6.14 1.71
N ILE A 162 -4.53 7.13 0.95
CA ILE A 162 -3.14 7.19 0.48
C ILE A 162 -2.54 8.51 0.94
N ALA A 163 -1.39 8.46 1.61
CA ALA A 163 -0.66 9.63 2.07
C ALA A 163 0.81 9.58 1.63
N GLU A 164 1.22 10.53 0.79
CA GLU A 164 2.58 10.62 0.26
C GLU A 164 3.18 12.01 0.53
N PRO A 165 4.47 12.11 0.91
CA PRO A 165 5.10 13.40 1.15
C PRO A 165 5.26 14.19 -0.14
N THR A 166 5.14 15.53 -0.04
CA THR A 166 5.33 16.47 -1.15
C THR A 166 6.77 16.96 -1.27
N SER A 167 7.58 16.81 -0.21
CA SER A 167 8.95 17.32 -0.15
C SER A 167 10.00 16.20 -0.13
N GLY A 168 10.91 16.23 -1.10
CA GLY A 168 12.05 15.31 -1.16
C GLY A 168 13.07 15.55 -0.05
N PHE A 169 13.22 16.79 0.44
CA PHE A 169 14.27 17.13 1.41
C PHE A 169 14.08 16.41 2.76
N ARG A 170 12.88 16.49 3.34
CA ARG A 170 12.59 15.85 4.64
C ARG A 170 12.51 14.33 4.56
N THR A 171 12.17 13.80 3.39
CA THR A 171 12.15 12.36 3.15
C THR A 171 13.56 11.80 3.01
N ARG A 172 14.49 12.59 2.44
CA ARG A 172 15.89 12.19 2.25
C ARG A 172 16.67 12.16 3.56
N ILE A 173 16.37 13.00 4.53
CA ILE A 173 17.11 13.04 5.81
C ILE A 173 17.13 11.67 6.51
N PRO A 174 15.99 11.01 6.82
CA PRO A 174 16.01 9.69 7.42
C PRO A 174 16.72 8.65 6.58
N LEU A 175 16.54 8.66 5.25
CA LEU A 175 17.20 7.73 4.33
C LEU A 175 18.73 7.96 4.29
N THR A 176 19.17 9.22 4.29
CA THR A 176 20.59 9.56 4.35
C THR A 176 21.23 9.17 5.67
N CYS A 177 20.51 9.39 6.79
CA CYS A 177 20.96 8.93 8.11
C CYS A 177 21.06 7.40 8.17
N MET A 178 20.08 6.68 7.63
CA MET A 178 20.13 5.22 7.51
C MET A 178 21.31 4.75 6.69
N TRP A 179 21.61 5.41 5.58
CA TRP A 179 22.76 5.11 4.72
C TRP A 179 24.08 5.37 5.44
N LEU A 180 24.23 6.49 6.15
CA LEU A 180 25.42 6.80 6.95
C LEU A 180 25.62 5.77 8.07
N LEU A 181 24.56 5.43 8.80
CA LEU A 181 24.58 4.42 9.85
C LEU A 181 24.96 3.04 9.30
N SER A 182 24.46 2.67 8.14
CA SER A 182 24.80 1.39 7.50
C SER A 182 26.28 1.29 7.14
N LYS A 183 26.94 2.42 6.78
CA LYS A 183 28.39 2.48 6.55
C LYS A 183 29.20 2.35 7.83
N LEU A 184 28.69 2.85 8.95
CA LEU A 184 29.39 2.80 10.24
C LEU A 184 29.25 1.43 10.93
N THR A 185 28.19 0.69 10.63
CA THR A 185 27.92 -0.63 11.24
C THR A 185 28.49 -1.78 10.43
N SER A 186 29.53 -1.57 9.65
CA SER A 186 30.28 -2.51 8.79
C SER A 186 29.89 -3.98 8.97
N SER A 187 28.85 -4.42 8.27
CA SER A 187 28.67 -5.85 8.02
C SER A 187 29.43 -6.16 6.72
N PRO A 188 30.35 -7.14 6.71
CA PRO A 188 31.33 -7.32 5.64
C PRO A 188 30.78 -8.06 4.43
N ALA A 189 29.64 -7.86 3.97
CA ALA A 189 29.20 -8.33 2.67
C ALA A 189 27.76 -7.88 2.37
N GLY A 190 27.62 -6.77 1.76
CA GLY A 190 26.36 -6.37 1.15
C GLY A 190 26.61 -5.09 0.38
N LYS A 191 26.71 -5.18 -0.94
CA LYS A 191 26.57 -4.02 -1.79
C LYS A 191 25.13 -3.54 -1.63
N TYR A 192 24.88 -2.68 -0.63
CA TYR A 192 23.62 -1.98 -0.51
C TYR A 192 23.39 -1.22 -1.83
N ARG A 193 22.63 -1.81 -2.73
CA ARG A 193 22.08 -1.05 -3.84
C ARG A 193 21.06 -0.12 -3.21
N GLU A 194 21.38 1.17 -3.26
CA GLU A 194 20.39 2.21 -2.98
C GLU A 194 19.09 1.83 -3.69
N PRO A 195 17.90 1.95 -3.02
CA PRO A 195 16.66 1.91 -3.76
C PRO A 195 16.79 2.99 -4.83
N ARG A 196 16.99 2.56 -6.09
CA ARG A 196 17.12 3.47 -7.22
C ARG A 196 15.82 4.27 -7.24
N GLN A 197 15.94 5.51 -6.77
CA GLN A 197 14.95 6.57 -6.85
C GLN A 197 13.69 6.36 -5.98
N ALA A 198 13.82 6.59 -4.68
CA ALA A 198 12.69 7.09 -3.91
C ALA A 198 12.34 8.49 -4.45
N GLY A 199 11.46 8.57 -5.44
CA GLY A 199 11.05 9.83 -6.05
C GLY A 199 9.77 10.33 -5.40
N VAL A 200 9.83 11.51 -4.79
CA VAL A 200 8.62 12.24 -4.42
C VAL A 200 7.86 12.53 -5.71
N MET A 201 6.58 12.20 -5.76
CA MET A 201 5.73 12.51 -6.90
C MET A 201 5.32 13.97 -6.86
N SER A 202 5.29 14.63 -8.02
CA SER A 202 4.62 15.91 -8.18
C SER A 202 3.09 15.75 -7.95
N ALA A 203 2.41 16.83 -7.61
CA ALA A 203 0.95 16.81 -7.46
C ALA A 203 0.21 16.38 -8.73
N PRO A 204 0.61 16.82 -9.94
CA PRO A 204 0.02 16.29 -11.18
C PRO A 204 0.24 14.79 -11.38
N ASP A 205 1.46 14.29 -11.12
CA ASP A 205 1.76 12.86 -11.28
C ASP A 205 0.99 12.00 -10.28
N PHE A 206 0.84 12.49 -9.05
CA PHE A 206 0.03 11.83 -8.03
C PHE A 206 -1.44 11.78 -8.44
N SER A 207 -2.00 12.91 -8.88
CA SER A 207 -3.37 12.98 -9.39
C SER A 207 -3.57 12.04 -10.60
N ALA A 208 -2.65 12.04 -11.56
CA ALA A 208 -2.73 11.17 -12.74
C ALA A 208 -2.66 9.68 -12.36
N LEU A 209 -1.81 9.34 -11.38
CA LEU A 209 -1.74 7.97 -10.86
C LEU A 209 -3.08 7.56 -10.23
N ILE A 210 -3.63 8.37 -9.34
CA ILE A 210 -4.91 8.06 -8.66
C ILE A 210 -6.03 7.86 -9.68
N HIS A 211 -6.17 8.77 -10.64
CA HIS A 211 -7.21 8.69 -11.68
C HIS A 211 -6.96 7.60 -12.74
N SER A 212 -5.89 6.83 -12.62
CA SER A 212 -5.67 5.67 -13.49
C SER A 212 -6.56 4.47 -13.17
N GLN A 213 -7.34 4.53 -12.09
CA GLN A 213 -8.37 3.55 -11.72
C GLN A 213 -9.77 4.17 -11.78
N PRO A 214 -10.82 3.38 -12.09
CA PRO A 214 -12.19 3.87 -12.20
C PRO A 214 -12.87 3.96 -10.83
N TRP A 215 -12.36 4.83 -9.95
CA TRP A 215 -12.97 5.11 -8.66
C TRP A 215 -14.34 5.78 -8.82
N SER A 216 -15.29 5.48 -7.94
CA SER A 216 -16.56 6.22 -7.85
C SER A 216 -16.41 7.57 -7.15
N VAL A 217 -15.49 7.64 -6.20
CA VAL A 217 -15.14 8.86 -5.46
C VAL A 217 -13.64 9.03 -5.42
N VAL A 218 -13.15 10.23 -5.65
CA VAL A 218 -11.75 10.64 -5.45
C VAL A 218 -11.75 11.99 -4.75
N VAL A 219 -11.15 12.06 -3.57
CA VAL A 219 -10.88 13.30 -2.85
C VAL A 219 -9.37 13.47 -2.72
N LEU A 220 -8.83 14.53 -3.32
CA LEU A 220 -7.41 14.90 -3.22
C LEU A 220 -7.26 16.08 -2.27
N GLN A 221 -6.27 16.01 -1.37
CA GLN A 221 -5.92 17.08 -0.43
C GLN A 221 -4.42 17.30 -0.39
N TYR A 222 -4.02 18.55 -0.13
CA TYR A 222 -2.62 18.96 0.01
C TYR A 222 -2.48 19.87 1.22
N ASP A 223 -1.51 19.59 2.10
CA ASP A 223 -1.25 20.42 3.29
C ASP A 223 0.15 21.04 3.30
N GLY A 224 0.81 21.09 2.14
CA GLY A 224 2.17 21.59 1.97
C GLY A 224 3.25 20.58 2.36
N TRP A 225 2.94 19.52 3.13
CA TRP A 225 3.86 18.49 3.58
C TRP A 225 3.56 17.13 2.98
N TYR A 226 2.28 16.86 2.82
CA TYR A 226 1.73 15.63 2.29
C TYR A 226 0.67 15.92 1.24
N GLN A 227 0.55 14.99 0.33
CA GLN A 227 -0.57 14.85 -0.58
C GLN A 227 -1.34 13.59 -0.21
N TYR A 228 -2.67 13.72 -0.18
CA TYR A 228 -3.58 12.68 0.25
C TYR A 228 -4.55 12.36 -0.86
N ALA A 229 -4.92 11.08 -0.94
CA ALA A 229 -6.05 10.64 -1.74
C ALA A 229 -6.95 9.74 -0.88
N VAL A 230 -8.25 10.02 -0.93
CA VAL A 230 -9.29 9.11 -0.46
C VAL A 230 -10.05 8.65 -1.68
N CYS A 231 -10.05 7.35 -1.93
CA CYS A 231 -10.69 6.76 -3.10
C CYS A 231 -11.71 5.72 -2.66
N GLU A 232 -12.84 5.65 -3.35
CA GLU A 232 -13.87 4.64 -3.12
C GLU A 232 -14.07 3.81 -4.40
N LYS A 233 -14.08 2.48 -4.26
CA LYS A 233 -14.36 1.58 -5.35
C LYS A 233 -15.87 1.60 -5.63
N PRO A 234 -16.31 1.64 -6.92
CA PRO A 234 -17.72 1.60 -7.24
C PRO A 234 -18.45 0.45 -6.51
N ALA A 235 -19.61 0.74 -5.94
CA ALA A 235 -20.47 -0.30 -5.40
C ALA A 235 -20.85 -1.28 -6.53
N ALA A 236 -21.05 -2.55 -6.20
CA ALA A 236 -21.61 -3.48 -7.15
C ALA A 236 -23.02 -2.97 -7.52
N THR A 237 -23.23 -2.63 -8.79
CA THR A 237 -24.59 -2.41 -9.28
C THR A 237 -25.32 -3.71 -9.09
N SER A 238 -26.34 -3.72 -8.23
CA SER A 238 -27.31 -4.83 -8.23
C SER A 238 -27.77 -4.98 -9.68
N PRO A 239 -27.79 -6.20 -10.26
CA PRO A 239 -28.39 -6.37 -11.56
C PRO A 239 -29.83 -5.84 -11.43
N THR A 240 -30.11 -4.76 -12.14
CA THR A 240 -31.48 -4.25 -12.27
C THR A 240 -32.29 -5.44 -12.74
N ALA A 241 -33.24 -5.89 -11.90
CA ALA A 241 -34.17 -6.93 -12.30
C ALA A 241 -34.72 -6.49 -13.64
N ILE A 242 -34.46 -7.26 -14.68
CA ILE A 242 -35.06 -7.06 -16.00
C ILE A 242 -36.55 -7.08 -15.69
N PRO A 243 -37.31 -6.02 -16.02
CA PRO A 243 -38.73 -6.04 -15.84
C PRO A 243 -39.25 -7.28 -16.58
N GLU A 244 -39.88 -8.19 -15.89
CA GLU A 244 -40.53 -9.35 -16.48
C GLU A 244 -41.49 -8.77 -17.51
N GLU A 245 -41.23 -8.94 -18.80
CA GLU A 245 -42.13 -8.58 -19.90
C GLU A 245 -43.42 -9.36 -19.67
N GLN A 246 -44.45 -8.64 -19.24
CA GLN A 246 -45.79 -9.26 -19.17
C GLN A 246 -46.16 -9.66 -20.59
N PRO A 247 -46.57 -10.91 -20.81
CA PRO A 247 -47.01 -11.35 -22.13
C PRO A 247 -48.20 -10.50 -22.59
N VAL A 248 -47.99 -9.81 -23.72
CA VAL A 248 -49.09 -9.04 -24.36
C VAL A 248 -50.09 -10.05 -24.87
N ASP A 249 -51.32 -9.99 -24.32
CA ASP A 249 -52.45 -10.78 -24.79
C ASP A 249 -52.96 -10.26 -26.15
N TRP A 250 -52.68 -11.04 -27.20
CA TRP A 250 -53.08 -10.74 -28.58
C TRP A 250 -54.51 -11.21 -28.93
N SER A 251 -55.35 -11.58 -27.94
CA SER A 251 -56.66 -12.14 -28.22
C SER A 251 -57.76 -11.09 -28.47
N THR A 252 -57.45 -9.78 -28.50
CA THR A 252 -58.43 -8.70 -28.75
C THR A 252 -57.94 -7.73 -29.86
N VAL A 253 -57.82 -8.23 -31.10
CA VAL A 253 -57.90 -7.42 -32.35
C VAL A 253 -58.76 -8.16 -33.36
#